data_8618913a25daa800f254212721936a34
#
_entry.id   8618913a25daa800f254212721936a34
#
_cell.length_a   1.000
_cell.length_b   1.000
_cell.length_c   1.000
_cell.angle_alpha   90.00
_cell.angle_beta   90.00
_cell.angle_gamma   90.00
#
_symmetry.space_group_name_H-M   'P 1'
#
loop_
_entity.id
_entity.type
_entity.pdbx_description
1 polymer ?
#
loop_
_entity_poly.entity_id
_entity_poly.type
_entity_poly.pdbx_seq_one_letter_code
_entity_poly.pdbx_strand_id
1 'polypeptide(L)'
;FYAMDEKDVVSRFFYEKTRFNLEEIEGVSQIDYVNDLTLLALVGDPGFRRVVGIGEFLFDPAKNLAEVAFSISKDFQGKGIGKILIRKLGAAARDNGIAGFIAYTSHKNESMIRVFNRLPYKIKTVFDGEMLMLSCHFDEPREKEVKP
;
A
#
# COMPACT_ATOMS: atom_id res chain seq x y z
N PHE A 1 -9.92 12.68 -20.05
CA PHE A 1 -9.10 12.13 -18.99
C PHE A 1 -9.01 13.12 -17.82
N TYR A 2 -9.43 12.77 -16.67
CA TYR A 2 -9.42 13.63 -15.49
C TYR A 2 -8.42 13.14 -14.47
N ALA A 3 -7.73 14.08 -13.83
CA ALA A 3 -6.89 13.78 -12.70
C ALA A 3 -7.80 13.55 -11.48
N MET A 4 -7.63 12.42 -10.82
CA MET A 4 -8.37 12.13 -9.60
C MET A 4 -7.76 12.89 -8.44
N ASP A 5 -8.63 13.53 -7.65
CA ASP A 5 -8.22 14.14 -6.40
C ASP A 5 -7.80 13.03 -5.42
N GLU A 6 -6.62 13.16 -4.86
CA GLU A 6 -6.10 12.22 -3.86
C GLU A 6 -7.08 11.98 -2.71
N LYS A 7 -7.75 13.02 -2.25
CA LYS A 7 -8.74 12.92 -1.18
C LYS A 7 -9.94 12.08 -1.59
N ASP A 8 -10.40 12.22 -2.83
CA ASP A 8 -11.57 11.50 -3.30
C ASP A 8 -11.27 10.02 -3.49
N VAL A 9 -10.08 9.69 -3.96
CA VAL A 9 -9.69 8.31 -4.16
C VAL A 9 -9.54 7.56 -2.83
N VAL A 10 -8.81 8.11 -1.88
CA VAL A 10 -8.41 7.34 -0.70
C VAL A 10 -9.40 7.42 0.46
N SER A 11 -10.04 8.56 0.70
CA SER A 11 -10.98 8.70 1.81
C SER A 11 -12.22 7.84 1.66
N ARG A 12 -12.75 7.76 0.44
CA ARG A 12 -13.93 6.94 0.16
C ARG A 12 -13.67 5.46 0.30
N PHE A 13 -12.49 5.01 -0.12
CA PHE A 13 -12.02 3.70 -0.10
C PHE A 13 -11.90 3.09 1.22
N PHE A 14 -11.20 3.77 2.13
CA PHE A 14 -10.99 3.33 3.49
C PHE A 14 -12.33 3.03 4.16
N TYR A 15 -13.31 3.92 4.00
CA TYR A 15 -14.63 3.76 4.62
C TYR A 15 -15.39 2.58 4.04
N GLU A 16 -15.44 2.48 2.73
CA GLU A 16 -16.20 1.41 2.06
C GLU A 16 -15.59 0.02 2.33
N LYS A 17 -14.29 -0.10 2.30
CA LYS A 17 -13.64 -1.38 2.55
C LYS A 17 -13.81 -1.83 4.00
N THR A 18 -13.73 -0.91 4.95
CA THR A 18 -13.96 -1.22 6.35
C THR A 18 -15.36 -1.77 6.56
N ARG A 19 -16.36 -1.10 5.98
CA ARG A 19 -17.76 -1.54 6.07
C ARG A 19 -17.99 -2.90 5.41
N PHE A 20 -17.42 -3.10 4.23
CA PHE A 20 -17.51 -4.34 3.50
C PHE A 20 -16.89 -5.49 4.29
N ASN A 21 -15.73 -5.29 4.85
CA ASN A 21 -15.05 -6.30 5.65
C ASN A 21 -15.85 -6.67 6.90
N LEU A 22 -16.49 -5.72 7.54
CA LEU A 22 -17.34 -5.99 8.68
C LEU A 22 -18.51 -6.92 8.31
N GLU A 23 -19.12 -6.71 7.16
CA GLU A 23 -20.20 -7.55 6.67
C GLU A 23 -19.73 -8.94 6.27
N GLU A 24 -18.60 -9.03 5.58
CA GLU A 24 -18.03 -10.31 5.16
C GLU A 24 -17.52 -11.15 6.33
N ILE A 25 -17.12 -10.52 7.40
CA ILE A 25 -16.37 -11.15 8.47
C ILE A 25 -17.21 -11.39 9.73
N GLU A 26 -18.49 -11.12 9.68
CA GLU A 26 -19.39 -11.45 10.82
C GLU A 26 -19.30 -12.91 11.26
N GLY A 27 -18.76 -13.79 10.42
CA GLY A 27 -18.51 -15.19 10.77
C GLY A 27 -17.06 -15.52 11.13
N VAL A 28 -16.13 -14.57 10.99
CA VAL A 28 -14.70 -14.83 11.21
C VAL A 28 -14.22 -13.92 12.34
N SER A 29 -14.25 -14.45 13.54
CA SER A 29 -14.10 -13.73 14.80
C SER A 29 -12.67 -13.28 15.14
N GLN A 30 -11.71 -13.26 14.20
CA GLN A 30 -10.32 -12.99 14.57
C GLN A 30 -9.49 -12.17 13.59
N ILE A 31 -10.13 -11.35 12.77
CA ILE A 31 -9.34 -10.43 11.96
C ILE A 31 -9.11 -9.16 12.76
N ASP A 32 -7.84 -8.93 13.04
CA ASP A 32 -7.41 -7.75 13.76
C ASP A 32 -7.28 -6.59 12.77
N TYR A 33 -8.31 -5.77 12.69
CA TYR A 33 -8.32 -4.60 11.80
C TYR A 33 -7.31 -3.53 12.19
N VAL A 34 -6.72 -3.63 13.38
CA VAL A 34 -5.70 -2.71 13.82
C VAL A 34 -4.38 -3.01 13.12
N ASN A 35 -4.15 -4.29 12.79
CA ASN A 35 -2.87 -4.76 12.28
C ASN A 35 -2.86 -5.03 10.77
N ASP A 36 -4.04 -5.17 10.14
CA ASP A 36 -4.15 -5.38 8.70
C ASP A 36 -5.04 -4.30 8.10
N LEU A 37 -4.68 -3.82 6.93
CA LEU A 37 -5.43 -2.77 6.26
C LEU A 37 -5.50 -3.02 4.76
N THR A 38 -6.68 -2.83 4.19
CA THR A 38 -6.87 -2.84 2.75
C THR A 38 -7.52 -1.54 2.31
N LEU A 39 -6.94 -0.91 1.31
CA LEU A 39 -7.47 0.29 0.67
C LEU A 39 -7.83 -0.05 -0.78
N LEU A 40 -8.96 0.46 -1.21
CA LEU A 40 -9.41 0.26 -2.59
C LEU A 40 -9.42 1.58 -3.34
N ALA A 41 -8.98 1.66 -4.60
CA ALA A 41 -9.11 2.84 -5.44
C ALA A 41 -10.37 2.73 -6.30
N LEU A 42 -11.30 3.66 -6.11
CA LEU A 42 -12.58 3.66 -6.81
C LEU A 42 -12.65 4.82 -7.79
N VAL A 43 -13.24 4.57 -8.94
CA VAL A 43 -13.56 5.61 -9.92
C VAL A 43 -15.02 5.50 -10.33
N GLY A 44 -15.61 6.63 -10.70
CA GLY A 44 -16.98 6.70 -11.18
C GLY A 44 -17.88 7.49 -10.25
N ASP A 45 -19.10 7.74 -10.74
CA ASP A 45 -20.12 8.47 -9.98
C ASP A 45 -20.71 7.60 -8.88
N PRO A 46 -21.31 8.21 -7.84
CA PRO A 46 -22.02 7.45 -6.80
C PRO A 46 -23.02 6.47 -7.42
N GLY A 47 -22.96 5.21 -6.99
CA GLY A 47 -23.80 4.14 -7.53
C GLY A 47 -23.23 3.40 -8.73
N PHE A 48 -22.18 3.94 -9.38
CA PHE A 48 -21.53 3.34 -10.54
C PHE A 48 -20.04 3.21 -10.38
N ARG A 49 -19.55 3.20 -9.15
CA ARG A 49 -18.13 3.12 -8.87
C ARG A 49 -17.58 1.73 -9.11
N ARG A 50 -16.38 1.69 -9.65
CA ARG A 50 -15.63 0.44 -9.82
C ARG A 50 -14.26 0.53 -9.17
N VAL A 51 -13.75 -0.62 -8.75
CA VAL A 51 -12.42 -0.72 -8.16
C VAL A 51 -11.38 -0.72 -9.28
N VAL A 52 -10.41 0.18 -9.21
CA VAL A 52 -9.32 0.27 -10.18
C VAL A 52 -7.96 0.02 -9.54
N GLY A 53 -7.92 -0.08 -8.22
CA GLY A 53 -6.68 -0.39 -7.51
C GLY A 53 -6.96 -0.92 -6.13
N ILE A 54 -6.05 -1.75 -5.64
CA ILE A 54 -6.08 -2.31 -4.28
C ILE A 54 -4.67 -2.16 -3.72
N GLY A 55 -4.58 -1.66 -2.49
CA GLY A 55 -3.34 -1.67 -1.72
C GLY A 55 -3.63 -2.23 -0.35
N GLU A 56 -2.77 -3.10 0.14
CA GLU A 56 -2.96 -3.68 1.46
C GLU A 56 -1.65 -3.88 2.20
N PHE A 57 -1.73 -3.93 3.51
CA PHE A 57 -0.64 -4.46 4.31
C PHE A 57 -1.16 -5.52 5.27
N LEU A 58 -0.33 -6.52 5.52
CA LEU A 58 -0.54 -7.54 6.53
C LEU A 58 0.59 -7.41 7.55
N PHE A 59 0.22 -7.26 8.80
CA PHE A 59 1.20 -7.08 9.86
C PHE A 59 1.88 -8.39 10.25
N ASP A 60 3.20 -8.39 10.24
CA ASP A 60 4.02 -9.50 10.74
C ASP A 60 4.57 -9.12 12.11
N PRO A 61 4.00 -9.64 13.22
CA PRO A 61 4.43 -9.27 14.56
C PRO A 61 5.86 -9.76 14.90
N ALA A 62 6.32 -10.81 14.25
CA ALA A 62 7.67 -11.33 14.49
C ALA A 62 8.74 -10.35 14.02
N LYS A 63 8.47 -9.61 12.95
CA LYS A 63 9.40 -8.63 12.38
C LYS A 63 9.04 -7.19 12.72
N ASN A 64 7.85 -6.95 13.24
CA ASN A 64 7.24 -5.63 13.38
C ASN A 64 7.24 -4.84 12.08
N LEU A 65 6.99 -5.51 10.98
CA LEU A 65 6.88 -4.95 9.64
C LEU A 65 5.53 -5.28 9.05
N ALA A 66 5.04 -4.43 8.18
CA ALA A 66 3.83 -4.67 7.40
C ALA A 66 4.21 -5.12 6.00
N GLU A 67 3.71 -6.29 5.59
CA GLU A 67 3.88 -6.77 4.23
C GLU A 67 2.88 -6.06 3.33
N VAL A 68 3.38 -5.35 2.32
CA VAL A 68 2.54 -4.57 1.41
C VAL A 68 2.40 -5.25 0.07
N ALA A 69 1.21 -5.12 -0.52
CA ALA A 69 0.91 -5.60 -1.85
C ALA A 69 -0.02 -4.61 -2.56
N PHE A 70 0.14 -4.50 -3.87
CA PHE A 70 -0.66 -3.59 -4.71
C PHE A 70 -1.10 -4.29 -5.97
N SER A 71 -2.29 -3.94 -6.43
CA SER A 71 -2.78 -4.32 -7.74
C SER A 71 -3.53 -3.13 -8.33
N ILE A 72 -3.07 -2.63 -9.46
CA ILE A 72 -3.69 -1.49 -10.16
C ILE A 72 -4.15 -1.96 -11.53
N SER A 73 -5.40 -1.66 -11.89
CA SER A 73 -5.92 -1.96 -13.22
C SER A 73 -5.03 -1.37 -14.29
N LYS A 74 -4.82 -2.10 -15.36
CA LYS A 74 -3.90 -1.73 -16.43
C LYS A 74 -4.14 -0.32 -16.97
N ASP A 75 -5.39 0.06 -17.17
CA ASP A 75 -5.76 1.39 -17.71
C ASP A 75 -5.48 2.53 -16.72
N PHE A 76 -5.24 2.20 -15.47
CA PHE A 76 -5.01 3.18 -14.40
C PHE A 76 -3.58 3.16 -13.85
N GLN A 77 -2.71 2.37 -14.43
CA GLN A 77 -1.30 2.37 -14.08
C GLN A 77 -0.60 3.63 -14.58
N GLY A 78 0.46 4.04 -13.88
CA GLY A 78 1.21 5.23 -14.24
C GLY A 78 0.53 6.55 -13.89
N LYS A 79 -0.55 6.54 -13.13
CA LYS A 79 -1.34 7.73 -12.78
C LYS A 79 -1.21 8.16 -11.32
N GLY A 80 -0.31 7.54 -10.59
CA GLY A 80 -0.05 7.91 -9.21
C GLY A 80 -0.91 7.21 -8.17
N ILE A 81 -1.77 6.27 -8.55
CA ILE A 81 -2.64 5.55 -7.61
C ILE A 81 -1.82 4.74 -6.62
N GLY A 82 -0.84 3.99 -7.10
CA GLY A 82 0.05 3.21 -6.22
C GLY A 82 0.79 4.09 -5.21
N LYS A 83 1.25 5.26 -5.64
CA LYS A 83 1.90 6.23 -4.76
C LYS A 83 0.96 6.73 -3.66
N ILE A 84 -0.28 7.02 -4.02
CA ILE A 84 -1.30 7.45 -3.05
C ILE A 84 -1.58 6.33 -2.05
N LEU A 85 -1.80 5.12 -2.54
CA LEU A 85 -2.10 3.97 -1.70
C LEU A 85 -0.97 3.68 -0.72
N ILE A 86 0.27 3.62 -1.18
CA ILE A 86 1.40 3.30 -0.29
C ILE A 86 1.63 4.39 0.76
N ARG A 87 1.39 5.65 0.40
CA ARG A 87 1.50 6.75 1.33
C ARG A 87 0.47 6.65 2.46
N LYS A 88 -0.76 6.31 2.11
CA LYS A 88 -1.83 6.13 3.10
C LYS A 88 -1.62 4.90 3.96
N LEU A 89 -1.16 3.81 3.36
CA LEU A 89 -0.80 2.60 4.11
C LEU A 89 0.34 2.90 5.09
N GLY A 90 1.33 3.70 4.67
CA GLY A 90 2.44 4.09 5.52
C GLY A 90 2.01 4.93 6.72
N ALA A 91 1.12 5.89 6.51
CA ALA A 91 0.58 6.70 7.61
C ALA A 91 -0.17 5.82 8.62
N ALA A 92 -1.02 4.91 8.15
CA ALA A 92 -1.75 4.00 9.01
C ALA A 92 -0.82 3.04 9.78
N ALA A 93 0.19 2.51 9.10
CA ALA A 93 1.16 1.64 9.73
C ALA A 93 1.93 2.35 10.85
N ARG A 94 2.40 3.56 10.60
CA ARG A 94 3.08 4.36 11.61
C ARG A 94 2.19 4.67 12.81
N ASP A 95 0.93 5.03 12.56
CA ASP A 95 -0.03 5.32 13.62
C ASP A 95 -0.29 4.11 14.51
N ASN A 96 -0.11 2.90 13.99
CA ASN A 96 -0.26 1.66 14.72
C ASN A 96 1.04 1.12 15.30
N GLY A 97 2.12 1.88 15.26
CA GLY A 97 3.40 1.49 15.84
C GLY A 97 4.17 0.44 15.05
N ILE A 98 3.81 0.21 13.80
CA ILE A 98 4.52 -0.69 12.91
C ILE A 98 5.82 -0.02 12.46
N ALA A 99 6.92 -0.76 12.46
CA ALA A 99 8.25 -0.18 12.27
C ALA A 99 8.62 0.08 10.81
N GLY A 100 7.99 -0.59 9.87
CA GLY A 100 8.32 -0.42 8.45
C GLY A 100 7.52 -1.30 7.54
N PHE A 101 7.91 -1.31 6.27
CA PHE A 101 7.29 -2.12 5.23
C PHE A 101 8.24 -3.20 4.72
N ILE A 102 7.65 -4.29 4.28
CA ILE A 102 8.33 -5.32 3.52
C ILE A 102 7.43 -5.72 2.34
N ALA A 103 8.03 -6.01 1.19
CA ALA A 103 7.31 -6.49 0.03
C ALA A 103 8.10 -7.63 -0.62
N TYR A 104 7.37 -8.63 -1.07
CA TYR A 104 7.93 -9.74 -1.84
C TYR A 104 7.34 -9.66 -3.23
N THR A 105 8.18 -9.55 -4.23
CA THR A 105 7.70 -9.37 -5.60
C THR A 105 8.67 -9.98 -6.61
N SER A 106 8.14 -10.23 -7.81
CA SER A 106 9.00 -10.64 -8.92
C SER A 106 9.91 -9.48 -9.34
N HIS A 107 11.14 -9.79 -9.74
CA HIS A 107 12.04 -8.78 -10.29
C HIS A 107 11.50 -8.13 -11.57
N LYS A 108 10.49 -8.74 -12.19
CA LYS A 108 9.82 -8.22 -13.38
C LYS A 108 8.70 -7.25 -13.06
N ASN A 109 8.31 -7.14 -11.80
CA ASN A 109 7.24 -6.24 -11.38
C ASN A 109 7.77 -4.82 -11.20
N GLU A 110 7.96 -4.12 -12.30
CA GLU A 110 8.53 -2.77 -12.31
C GLU A 110 7.65 -1.77 -11.55
N SER A 111 6.34 -1.95 -11.60
CA SER A 111 5.39 -1.05 -10.92
C SER A 111 5.58 -1.07 -9.40
N MET A 112 5.68 -2.25 -8.81
CA MET A 112 5.89 -2.41 -7.37
C MET A 112 7.26 -1.86 -6.95
N ILE A 113 8.29 -2.20 -7.71
CA ILE A 113 9.65 -1.73 -7.44
C ILE A 113 9.71 -0.21 -7.48
N ARG A 114 9.07 0.41 -8.47
CA ARG A 114 9.02 1.87 -8.62
C ARG A 114 8.29 2.53 -7.46
N VAL A 115 7.12 2.01 -7.10
CA VAL A 115 6.32 2.56 -6.00
C VAL A 115 7.10 2.49 -4.69
N PHE A 116 7.70 1.33 -4.41
CA PHE A 116 8.46 1.12 -3.18
C PHE A 116 9.69 2.03 -3.10
N ASN A 117 10.42 2.17 -4.21
CA ASN A 117 11.61 3.02 -4.26
C ASN A 117 11.32 4.52 -4.19
N ARG A 118 10.08 4.93 -4.32
CA ARG A 118 9.67 6.33 -4.12
C ARG A 118 9.37 6.69 -2.67
N LEU A 119 9.35 5.71 -1.79
CA LEU A 119 9.20 5.98 -0.36
C LEU A 119 10.37 6.81 0.15
N PRO A 120 10.13 7.73 1.13
CA PRO A 120 11.18 8.61 1.64
C PRO A 120 12.09 7.93 2.66
N TYR A 121 12.31 6.65 2.52
CA TYR A 121 13.10 5.84 3.44
C TYR A 121 14.21 5.11 2.70
N LYS A 122 15.22 4.65 3.44
CA LYS A 122 16.25 3.77 2.89
C LYS A 122 15.63 2.44 2.51
N ILE A 123 15.79 2.04 1.27
CA ILE A 123 15.23 0.80 0.78
C ILE A 123 16.32 -0.27 0.75
N LYS A 124 16.06 -1.38 1.43
CA LYS A 124 16.90 -2.56 1.36
C LYS A 124 16.30 -3.52 0.34
N THR A 125 17.11 -3.97 -0.59
CA THR A 125 16.68 -4.89 -1.63
C THR A 125 17.52 -6.15 -1.56
N VAL A 126 16.87 -7.31 -1.48
CA VAL A 126 17.52 -8.62 -1.49
C VAL A 126 16.88 -9.47 -2.59
N PHE A 127 17.72 -10.07 -3.43
CA PHE A 127 17.28 -10.96 -4.49
C PHE A 127 17.75 -12.37 -4.19
N ASP A 128 16.83 -13.34 -4.17
CA ASP A 128 17.14 -14.73 -3.87
C ASP A 128 17.28 -15.62 -5.12
N GLY A 129 17.24 -15.03 -6.31
CA GLY A 129 17.26 -15.72 -7.59
C GLY A 129 15.90 -15.87 -8.25
N GLU A 130 14.82 -15.69 -7.50
CA GLU A 130 13.45 -15.76 -7.99
C GLU A 130 12.65 -14.52 -7.61
N MET A 131 12.72 -14.14 -6.34
CA MET A 131 11.93 -13.04 -5.77
C MET A 131 12.82 -11.93 -5.26
N LEU A 132 12.34 -10.72 -5.37
CA LEU A 132 12.89 -9.57 -4.68
C LEU A 132 12.17 -9.37 -3.35
N MET A 133 12.95 -9.15 -2.31
CA MET A 133 12.45 -8.66 -1.04
C MET A 133 12.87 -7.19 -0.90
N LEU A 134 11.89 -6.32 -0.81
CA LEU A 134 12.09 -4.88 -0.60
C LEU A 134 11.67 -4.56 0.82
N SER A 135 12.46 -3.81 1.56
CA SER A 135 12.08 -3.42 2.91
C SER A 135 12.57 -2.03 3.26
N CYS A 136 11.89 -1.41 4.20
CA CYS A 136 12.30 -0.12 4.77
C CYS A 136 11.84 -0.02 6.21
N HIS A 137 12.51 0.83 6.97
CA HIS A 137 12.09 1.21 8.32
C HIS A 137 11.73 2.70 8.32
N PHE A 138 10.64 3.05 8.97
CA PHE A 138 10.13 4.42 8.96
C PHE A 138 11.03 5.40 9.72
N ASP A 139 11.89 4.89 10.60
CA ASP A 139 12.87 5.70 11.32
C ASP A 139 14.21 5.87 10.58
N GLU A 140 14.32 5.32 9.39
CA GLU A 140 15.52 5.43 8.56
C GLU A 140 15.21 6.22 7.28
N PRO A 141 15.22 7.57 7.33
CA PRO A 141 14.93 8.37 6.15
C PRO A 141 16.01 8.22 5.10
N ARG A 142 15.60 8.39 3.84
CA ARG A 142 16.55 8.42 2.74
C ARG A 142 17.50 9.59 2.92
N GLU A 143 18.79 9.34 2.70
CA GLU A 143 19.77 10.42 2.73
C GLU A 143 19.48 11.41 1.60
N LYS A 144 19.48 12.71 1.96
CA LYS A 144 19.40 13.74 0.93
C LYS A 144 20.69 13.70 0.16
N GLU A 145 20.59 13.58 -1.17
CA GLU A 145 21.73 13.75 -2.02
C GLU A 145 22.31 15.15 -1.78
N VAL A 146 23.53 15.18 -1.30
CA VAL A 146 24.26 16.45 -1.23
C VAL A 146 24.70 16.75 -2.65
N LYS A 147 23.96 17.62 -3.31
CA LYS A 147 24.43 18.13 -4.60
C LYS A 147 25.68 18.95 -4.35
N PRO A 148 26.77 18.63 -5.06
CA PRO A 148 27.99 19.41 -4.96
C PRO A 148 27.77 20.85 -5.40
#